data_3b9dbfbe47e278948af4d406b542c115
#
_entry.id   3b9dbfbe47e278948af4d406b542c115
#
_cell.length_a   1.000
_cell.length_b   1.000
_cell.length_c   1.000
_cell.angle_alpha   90.00
_cell.angle_beta   90.00
_cell.angle_gamma   90.00
#
_symmetry.space_group_name_H-M   'P 1'
#
loop_
_entity.id
_entity.type
_entity.pdbx_description
1 polymer ?
#
loop_
_entity_poly.entity_id
_entity_poly.type
_entity_poly.pdbx_seq_one_letter_code
_entity_poly.pdbx_strand_id
1 'polypeptide(L)'
;MVDVIITGGGPTGLMLAGELRLHGVHVVVLEKEKEPSGHARALGLHVRSIEVMDQRGLLERFLALGRQYPLRGFFAGITRPAPGRLDTAHPYILGIPQNVTERLLAEHAIEAGTEVRRGCELAGLSQDDTGVTAELADGTRLRARYLVGCDGGRSIVRKLLGIGFPGEPARTEWLLAEA
;
A
#
# COMPACT_ATOMS: atom_id res chain seq x y z
N MET A 1 22.31 -7.93 -5.69
CA MET A 1 21.29 -8.09 -6.76
C MET A 1 19.94 -7.91 -6.09
N VAL A 2 19.04 -7.14 -6.68
CA VAL A 2 17.66 -6.94 -6.15
C VAL A 2 16.86 -8.22 -6.42
N ASP A 3 16.14 -8.73 -5.42
CA ASP A 3 15.29 -9.89 -5.59
C ASP A 3 13.91 -9.48 -6.10
N VAL A 4 13.34 -8.42 -5.50
CA VAL A 4 12.00 -7.94 -5.83
C VAL A 4 11.98 -6.43 -6.04
N ILE A 5 11.45 -6.01 -7.19
CA ILE A 5 11.04 -4.63 -7.43
C ILE A 5 9.54 -4.51 -7.14
N ILE A 6 9.15 -3.54 -6.32
CA ILE A 6 7.75 -3.20 -6.06
C ILE A 6 7.47 -1.85 -6.73
N THR A 7 6.48 -1.78 -7.60
CA THR A 7 5.98 -0.54 -8.19
C THR A 7 4.81 0.00 -7.40
N GLY A 8 4.95 1.22 -6.88
CA GLY A 8 3.97 1.90 -6.04
C GLY A 8 4.36 1.91 -4.56
N GLY A 9 4.65 3.12 -4.06
CA GLY A 9 4.99 3.41 -2.65
C GLY A 9 3.77 3.76 -1.78
N GLY A 10 2.58 3.26 -2.14
CA GLY A 10 1.39 3.36 -1.31
C GLY A 10 1.35 2.28 -0.20
N PRO A 11 0.28 2.25 0.62
CA PRO A 11 0.20 1.35 1.77
C PRO A 11 0.44 -0.13 1.43
N THR A 12 -0.07 -0.59 0.28
CA THR A 12 0.08 -1.97 -0.16
C THR A 12 1.54 -2.32 -0.48
N GLY A 13 2.22 -1.46 -1.25
CA GLY A 13 3.62 -1.70 -1.63
C GLY A 13 4.57 -1.59 -0.46
N LEU A 14 4.37 -0.61 0.42
CA LEU A 14 5.19 -0.41 1.61
C LEU A 14 5.01 -1.56 2.62
N MET A 15 3.78 -2.03 2.82
CA MET A 15 3.52 -3.19 3.67
C MET A 15 4.18 -4.45 3.09
N LEU A 16 4.02 -4.71 1.79
CA LEU A 16 4.66 -5.84 1.12
C LEU A 16 6.19 -5.76 1.25
N ALA A 17 6.77 -4.57 1.11
CA ALA A 17 8.20 -4.37 1.26
C ALA A 17 8.69 -4.78 2.66
N GLY A 18 8.02 -4.32 3.71
CA GLY A 18 8.30 -4.72 5.09
C GLY A 18 8.22 -6.24 5.28
N GLU A 19 7.14 -6.87 4.80
CA GLU A 19 6.94 -8.32 4.90
C GLU A 19 8.07 -9.11 4.22
N LEU A 20 8.45 -8.74 3.01
CA LEU A 20 9.54 -9.41 2.28
C LEU A 20 10.89 -9.24 2.99
N ARG A 21 11.14 -8.09 3.60
CA ARG A 21 12.35 -7.84 4.37
C ARG A 21 12.47 -8.70 5.63
N LEU A 22 11.35 -9.06 6.27
CA LEU A 22 11.35 -10.01 7.39
C LEU A 22 11.92 -11.39 6.99
N HIS A 23 11.82 -11.74 5.70
CA HIS A 23 12.36 -12.98 5.14
C HIS A 23 13.74 -12.82 4.47
N GLY A 24 14.42 -11.69 4.69
CA GLY A 24 15.73 -11.43 4.13
C GLY A 24 15.75 -11.14 2.63
N VAL A 25 14.60 -10.93 1.99
CA VAL A 25 14.48 -10.63 0.56
C VAL A 25 14.94 -9.20 0.28
N HIS A 26 15.81 -8.99 -0.71
CA HIS A 26 16.27 -7.67 -1.12
C HIS A 26 15.21 -6.96 -1.97
N VAL A 27 14.67 -5.86 -1.44
CA VAL A 27 13.53 -5.15 -2.04
C VAL A 27 13.89 -3.72 -2.39
N VAL A 28 13.46 -3.28 -3.57
CA VAL A 28 13.42 -1.88 -3.99
C VAL A 28 11.97 -1.49 -4.30
N VAL A 29 11.49 -0.41 -3.70
CA VAL A 29 10.19 0.19 -4.01
C VAL A 29 10.40 1.37 -4.95
N LEU A 30 9.69 1.38 -6.08
CA LEU A 30 9.67 2.47 -7.05
C LEU A 30 8.36 3.24 -6.88
N GLU A 31 8.45 4.53 -6.58
CA GLU A 31 7.31 5.44 -6.47
C GLU A 31 7.48 6.60 -7.46
N LYS A 32 6.49 6.83 -8.30
CA LYS A 32 6.54 7.88 -9.33
C LYS A 32 6.48 9.30 -8.76
N GLU A 33 5.76 9.47 -7.65
CA GLU A 33 5.65 10.79 -7.00
C GLU A 33 6.95 11.10 -6.25
N LYS A 34 7.45 12.31 -6.42
CA LYS A 34 8.67 12.78 -5.73
C LYS A 34 8.44 12.94 -4.23
N GLU A 35 7.24 13.41 -3.86
CA GLU A 35 6.85 13.67 -2.49
C GLU A 35 5.68 12.76 -2.09
N PRO A 36 5.52 12.45 -0.80
CA PRO A 36 4.34 11.78 -0.29
C PRO A 36 3.06 12.54 -0.65
N SER A 37 1.98 11.82 -0.96
CA SER A 37 0.70 12.45 -1.26
C SER A 37 0.19 13.25 -0.05
N GLY A 38 -0.14 14.52 -0.26
CA GLY A 38 -0.82 15.34 0.75
C GLY A 38 -2.30 15.01 0.93
N HIS A 39 -2.87 14.14 0.08
CA HIS A 39 -4.30 13.85 0.08
C HIS A 39 -4.59 12.55 0.83
N ALA A 40 -5.52 12.63 1.79
CA ALA A 40 -6.04 11.46 2.48
C ALA A 40 -7.16 10.81 1.64
N ARG A 41 -6.90 9.63 1.03
CA ARG A 41 -7.91 8.84 0.33
C ARG A 41 -8.65 7.87 1.24
N ALA A 42 -8.09 7.58 2.41
CA ALA A 42 -8.68 6.75 3.44
C ALA A 42 -8.43 7.40 4.81
N LEU A 43 -9.42 7.26 5.70
CA LEU A 43 -9.40 7.91 7.01
C LEU A 43 -9.34 6.91 8.17
N GLY A 44 -9.04 5.65 7.90
CA GLY A 44 -8.94 4.68 8.99
C GLY A 44 -8.57 3.27 8.57
N LEU A 45 -8.27 2.48 9.59
CA LEU A 45 -7.94 1.06 9.50
C LEU A 45 -9.03 0.23 10.18
N HIS A 46 -9.40 -0.86 9.53
CA HIS A 46 -10.32 -1.86 10.08
C HIS A 46 -9.59 -2.89 10.93
N VAL A 47 -10.35 -3.66 11.70
CA VAL A 47 -9.87 -4.69 12.63
C VAL A 47 -8.75 -5.53 12.04
N ARG A 48 -8.93 -6.10 10.83
CA ARG A 48 -7.90 -6.97 10.23
C ARG A 48 -6.58 -6.25 9.98
N SER A 49 -6.62 -4.99 9.56
CA SER A 49 -5.39 -4.20 9.38
C SER A 49 -4.71 -3.92 10.72
N ILE A 50 -5.49 -3.66 11.76
CA ILE A 50 -4.99 -3.42 13.12
C ILE A 50 -4.31 -4.68 13.67
N GLU A 51 -4.92 -5.85 13.48
CA GLU A 51 -4.32 -7.14 13.86
C GLU A 51 -2.99 -7.39 13.16
N VAL A 52 -2.89 -7.05 11.87
CA VAL A 52 -1.62 -7.15 11.14
C VAL A 52 -0.57 -6.19 11.69
N MET A 53 -0.94 -4.95 12.03
CA MET A 53 -0.02 -4.00 12.67
C MET A 53 0.48 -4.52 14.02
N ASP A 54 -0.41 -5.13 14.82
CA ASP A 54 -0.05 -5.74 16.10
C ASP A 54 0.95 -6.89 15.92
N GLN A 55 0.65 -7.82 15.02
CA GLN A 55 1.52 -8.96 14.71
C GLN A 55 2.91 -8.55 14.20
N ARG A 56 3.08 -7.33 13.71
CA ARG A 56 4.34 -6.77 13.21
C ARG A 56 5.00 -5.81 14.19
N GLY A 57 4.44 -5.65 15.40
CA GLY A 57 4.97 -4.74 16.42
C GLY A 57 4.84 -3.26 16.05
N LEU A 58 3.93 -2.93 15.12
CA LEU A 58 3.70 -1.56 14.64
C LEU A 58 2.55 -0.87 15.36
N LEU A 59 1.68 -1.62 16.05
CA LEU A 59 0.41 -1.12 16.56
C LEU A 59 0.55 0.13 17.41
N GLU A 60 1.52 0.16 18.32
CA GLU A 60 1.73 1.31 19.24
C GLU A 60 2.06 2.60 18.47
N ARG A 61 2.82 2.51 17.37
CA ARG A 61 3.12 3.67 16.52
C ARG A 61 1.84 4.23 15.86
N PHE A 62 0.93 3.35 15.47
CA PHE A 62 -0.35 3.71 14.86
C PHE A 62 -1.31 4.27 15.91
N LEU A 63 -1.38 3.67 17.09
CA LEU A 63 -2.23 4.14 18.19
C LEU A 63 -1.82 5.53 18.71
N ALA A 64 -0.52 5.83 18.70
CA ALA A 64 0.01 7.13 19.11
C ALA A 64 -0.46 8.30 18.21
N LEU A 65 -0.83 8.02 16.98
CA LEU A 65 -1.21 9.02 15.95
C LEU A 65 -2.65 8.88 15.47
N GLY A 66 -3.32 7.78 15.81
CA GLY A 66 -4.70 7.52 15.45
C GLY A 66 -5.66 7.67 16.63
N ARG A 67 -6.95 7.65 16.33
CA ARG A 67 -8.02 7.68 17.32
C ARG A 67 -8.89 6.44 17.18
N GLN A 68 -9.12 5.73 18.28
CA GLN A 68 -10.00 4.57 18.32
C GLN A 68 -11.47 4.98 18.27
N TYR A 69 -12.24 4.30 17.45
CA TYR A 69 -13.69 4.44 17.34
C TYR A 69 -14.37 3.09 17.55
N PRO A 70 -15.50 3.03 18.26
CA PRO A 70 -16.28 1.80 18.36
C PRO A 70 -16.65 1.26 16.99
N LEU A 71 -16.67 -0.06 16.85
CA LEU A 71 -17.21 -0.71 15.65
C LEU A 71 -18.67 -0.28 15.50
N ARG A 72 -18.96 0.45 14.43
CA ARG A 72 -20.31 0.80 14.03
C ARG A 72 -20.53 0.31 12.60
N GLY A 73 -21.70 -0.24 12.38
CA GLY A 73 -22.05 -0.81 11.09
C GLY A 73 -22.36 0.25 10.05
N PHE A 74 -21.30 0.91 9.55
CA PHE A 74 -21.41 1.74 8.36
C PHE A 74 -20.51 1.16 7.28
N PHE A 75 -21.09 0.69 6.19
CA PHE A 75 -20.36 0.22 5.03
C PHE A 75 -21.09 0.66 3.77
N ALA A 76 -20.39 1.39 2.90
CA ALA A 76 -20.89 1.84 1.60
C ALA A 76 -22.29 2.52 1.65
N GLY A 77 -22.54 3.35 2.67
CA GLY A 77 -23.82 4.01 2.86
C GLY A 77 -24.94 3.11 3.46
N ILE A 78 -24.64 1.85 3.74
CA ILE A 78 -25.59 0.93 4.38
C ILE A 78 -25.31 0.93 5.89
N THR A 79 -26.30 1.42 6.65
CA THR A 79 -26.25 1.32 8.11
C THR A 79 -26.73 -0.07 8.53
N ARG A 80 -25.83 -0.88 9.07
CA ARG A 80 -26.15 -2.17 9.66
C ARG A 80 -25.77 -2.16 11.14
N PRO A 81 -26.39 -2.99 11.98
CA PRO A 81 -25.92 -3.21 13.34
C PRO A 81 -24.45 -3.64 13.31
N ALA A 82 -23.66 -3.12 14.23
CA ALA A 82 -22.30 -3.62 14.43
C ALA A 82 -22.35 -5.14 14.69
N PRO A 83 -21.36 -5.92 14.24
CA PRO A 83 -21.24 -7.32 14.65
C PRO A 83 -21.27 -7.41 16.15
N GLY A 84 -22.11 -8.26 16.72
CA GLY A 84 -22.32 -8.33 18.16
C GLY A 84 -21.07 -8.77 18.92
N ARG A 85 -20.20 -9.55 18.26
CA ARG A 85 -18.94 -10.00 18.84
C ARG A 85 -17.96 -10.39 17.72
N LEU A 86 -16.76 -9.82 17.77
CA LEU A 86 -15.64 -10.26 16.95
C LEU A 86 -14.64 -10.96 17.86
N ASP A 87 -14.10 -12.08 17.41
CA ASP A 87 -13.01 -12.78 18.08
C ASP A 87 -11.68 -12.09 17.76
N THR A 88 -11.41 -11.01 18.46
CA THR A 88 -10.22 -10.18 18.28
C THR A 88 -9.89 -9.42 19.56
N ALA A 89 -8.61 -9.16 19.78
CA ALA A 89 -8.15 -8.25 20.84
C ALA A 89 -8.40 -6.76 20.49
N HIS A 90 -8.72 -6.46 19.21
CA HIS A 90 -8.83 -5.10 18.67
C HIS A 90 -10.21 -4.81 18.08
N PRO A 91 -11.32 -4.86 18.86
CA PRO A 91 -12.68 -4.69 18.35
C PRO A 91 -13.03 -3.21 18.11
N TYR A 92 -12.18 -2.47 17.39
CA TYR A 92 -12.37 -1.05 17.09
C TYR A 92 -11.91 -0.71 15.66
N ILE A 93 -12.28 0.47 15.19
CA ILE A 93 -11.73 1.10 13.99
C ILE A 93 -10.71 2.14 14.45
N LEU A 94 -9.54 2.16 13.84
CA LEU A 94 -8.56 3.20 14.10
C LEU A 94 -8.71 4.29 13.03
N GLY A 95 -9.21 5.45 13.44
CA GLY A 95 -9.23 6.66 12.61
C GLY A 95 -7.82 7.22 12.51
N ILE A 96 -7.25 7.15 11.32
CA ILE A 96 -5.90 7.63 11.00
C ILE A 96 -5.85 7.99 9.51
N PRO A 97 -5.39 9.19 9.15
CA PRO A 97 -5.28 9.59 7.75
C PRO A 97 -4.30 8.71 6.97
N GLN A 98 -4.58 8.48 5.69
CA GLN A 98 -3.75 7.61 4.84
C GLN A 98 -2.30 8.09 4.74
N ASN A 99 -2.06 9.38 4.65
CA ASN A 99 -0.70 9.95 4.58
C ASN A 99 0.13 9.61 5.84
N VAL A 100 -0.50 9.56 7.03
CA VAL A 100 0.14 9.12 8.27
C VAL A 100 0.42 7.62 8.22
N THR A 101 -0.54 6.83 7.75
CA THR A 101 -0.38 5.38 7.54
C THR A 101 0.78 5.09 6.58
N GLU A 102 0.83 5.77 5.43
CA GLU A 102 1.90 5.62 4.44
C GLU A 102 3.28 5.98 5.02
N ARG A 103 3.35 7.07 5.80
CA ARG A 103 4.60 7.46 6.46
C ARG A 103 5.09 6.39 7.43
N LEU A 104 4.23 5.89 8.32
CA LEU A 104 4.59 4.86 9.29
C LEU A 104 5.04 3.55 8.61
N LEU A 105 4.36 3.15 7.54
CA LEU A 105 4.75 1.96 6.76
C LEU A 105 6.06 2.19 6.00
N ALA A 106 6.31 3.39 5.48
CA ALA A 106 7.57 3.73 4.82
C ALA A 106 8.73 3.70 5.81
N GLU A 107 8.57 4.31 6.99
CA GLU A 107 9.54 4.25 8.08
C GLU A 107 9.88 2.80 8.44
N HIS A 108 8.87 1.96 8.65
CA HIS A 108 9.06 0.54 8.94
C HIS A 108 9.80 -0.21 7.82
N ALA A 109 9.40 -0.03 6.56
CA ALA A 109 10.05 -0.69 5.42
C ALA A 109 11.52 -0.27 5.31
N ILE A 110 11.84 1.01 5.51
CA ILE A 110 13.21 1.54 5.49
C ILE A 110 14.02 1.00 6.68
N GLU A 111 13.46 0.99 7.89
CA GLU A 111 14.09 0.38 9.08
C GLU A 111 14.42 -1.11 8.84
N ALA A 112 13.55 -1.83 8.12
CA ALA A 112 13.79 -3.22 7.72
C ALA A 112 14.80 -3.37 6.58
N GLY A 113 15.31 -2.27 6.02
CA GLY A 113 16.34 -2.26 4.97
C GLY A 113 15.79 -2.24 3.54
N THR A 114 14.54 -1.78 3.33
CA THR A 114 14.02 -1.51 1.98
C THR A 114 14.58 -0.20 1.44
N GLU A 115 15.00 -0.20 0.18
CA GLU A 115 15.29 1.01 -0.55
C GLU A 115 14.01 1.56 -1.20
N VAL A 116 13.57 2.76 -0.81
CA VAL A 116 12.41 3.44 -1.40
C VAL A 116 12.89 4.56 -2.30
N ARG A 117 12.69 4.41 -3.61
CA ARG A 117 13.06 5.39 -4.64
C ARG A 117 11.83 6.17 -5.08
N ARG A 118 11.79 7.45 -4.77
CA ARG A 118 10.75 8.39 -5.21
C ARG A 118 11.14 9.10 -6.49
N GLY A 119 10.14 9.59 -7.24
CA GLY A 119 10.35 10.21 -8.55
C GLY A 119 10.78 9.19 -9.62
N CYS A 120 10.56 7.90 -9.39
CA CYS A 120 10.96 6.80 -10.25
C CYS A 120 9.72 6.17 -10.91
N GLU A 121 9.32 6.70 -12.06
CA GLU A 121 8.17 6.22 -12.82
C GLU A 121 8.56 5.04 -13.71
N LEU A 122 7.83 3.91 -13.61
CA LEU A 122 7.98 2.79 -14.51
C LEU A 122 7.41 3.15 -15.89
N ALA A 123 8.23 3.01 -16.94
CA ALA A 123 7.84 3.27 -18.33
C ALA A 123 7.79 1.99 -19.19
N GLY A 124 8.61 1.00 -18.85
CA GLY A 124 8.70 -0.24 -19.61
C GLY A 124 8.97 -1.45 -18.71
N LEU A 125 8.65 -2.63 -19.24
CA LEU A 125 8.82 -3.90 -18.54
C LEU A 125 9.14 -4.99 -19.56
N SER A 126 10.17 -5.78 -19.30
CA SER A 126 10.48 -7.01 -20.04
C SER A 126 10.86 -8.11 -19.06
N GLN A 127 10.57 -9.37 -19.42
CA GLN A 127 10.92 -10.53 -18.61
C GLN A 127 11.48 -11.65 -19.47
N ASP A 128 12.31 -12.49 -18.84
CA ASP A 128 12.85 -13.73 -19.41
C ASP A 128 12.91 -14.81 -18.32
N ASP A 129 13.46 -15.97 -18.64
CA ASP A 129 13.52 -17.12 -17.72
C ASP A 129 14.34 -16.84 -16.44
N THR A 130 15.14 -15.76 -16.40
CA THR A 130 16.03 -15.43 -15.27
C THR A 130 15.53 -14.25 -14.44
N GLY A 131 14.50 -13.54 -14.86
CA GLY A 131 13.93 -12.43 -14.10
C GLY A 131 13.26 -11.36 -14.95
N VAL A 132 13.15 -10.17 -14.38
CA VAL A 132 12.43 -9.04 -14.95
C VAL A 132 13.31 -7.80 -14.99
N THR A 133 13.21 -7.02 -16.06
CA THR A 133 13.85 -5.70 -16.22
C THR A 133 12.77 -4.64 -16.22
N ALA A 134 12.82 -3.73 -15.24
CA ALA A 134 12.04 -2.51 -15.20
C ALA A 134 12.83 -1.40 -15.90
N GLU A 135 12.18 -0.67 -16.81
CA GLU A 135 12.70 0.53 -17.46
C GLU A 135 11.96 1.75 -16.92
N LEU A 136 12.70 2.71 -16.37
CA LEU A 136 12.15 3.93 -15.81
C LEU A 136 12.02 5.02 -16.89
N ALA A 137 11.21 6.03 -16.63
CA ALA A 137 10.97 7.14 -17.55
C ALA A 137 12.24 7.95 -17.88
N ASP A 138 13.24 7.92 -17.02
CA ASP A 138 14.56 8.54 -17.23
C ASP A 138 15.54 7.67 -18.03
N GLY A 139 15.12 6.49 -18.49
CA GLY A 139 15.94 5.52 -19.19
C GLY A 139 16.74 4.57 -18.29
N THR A 140 16.71 4.74 -16.99
CA THR A 140 17.33 3.82 -16.03
C THR A 140 16.72 2.43 -16.13
N ARG A 141 17.56 1.38 -16.12
CA ARG A 141 17.13 -0.02 -16.13
C ARG A 141 17.51 -0.70 -14.84
N LEU A 142 16.54 -1.40 -14.25
CA LEU A 142 16.71 -2.18 -13.03
C LEU A 142 16.35 -3.63 -13.29
N ARG A 143 17.25 -4.55 -12.89
CA ARG A 143 17.03 -5.99 -13.01
C ARG A 143 16.74 -6.59 -11.64
N ALA A 144 15.69 -7.44 -11.58
CA ALA A 144 15.35 -8.23 -10.40
C ALA A 144 14.83 -9.62 -10.80
N ARG A 145 14.66 -10.50 -9.81
CA ARG A 145 14.01 -11.80 -10.05
C ARG A 145 12.51 -11.66 -10.27
N TYR A 146 11.88 -10.75 -9.53
CA TYR A 146 10.44 -10.51 -9.59
C TYR A 146 10.13 -9.01 -9.62
N LEU A 147 8.99 -8.65 -10.21
CA LEU A 147 8.38 -7.34 -10.10
C LEU A 147 6.93 -7.50 -9.65
N VAL A 148 6.52 -6.70 -8.67
CA VAL A 148 5.16 -6.70 -8.13
C VAL A 148 4.52 -5.33 -8.35
N GLY A 149 3.37 -5.31 -9.02
CA GLY A 149 2.58 -4.10 -9.25
C GLY A 149 1.70 -3.78 -8.04
N CYS A 150 2.04 -2.73 -7.30
CA CYS A 150 1.26 -2.13 -6.21
C CYS A 150 0.84 -0.70 -6.55
N ASP A 151 0.75 -0.36 -7.82
CA ASP A 151 0.61 0.97 -8.41
C ASP A 151 -0.87 1.40 -8.62
N GLY A 152 -1.78 0.72 -7.91
CA GLY A 152 -3.17 1.12 -7.76
C GLY A 152 -4.07 0.85 -8.97
N GLY A 153 -5.28 1.44 -8.95
CA GLY A 153 -6.33 1.18 -9.96
C GLY A 153 -5.96 1.58 -11.38
N ARG A 154 -5.02 2.53 -11.54
CA ARG A 154 -4.50 2.95 -12.86
C ARG A 154 -3.21 2.25 -13.26
N SER A 155 -2.92 1.09 -12.66
CA SER A 155 -1.69 0.32 -12.78
C SER A 155 -1.06 0.36 -14.16
N ILE A 156 0.20 0.80 -14.23
CA ILE A 156 1.01 0.75 -15.44
C ILE A 156 1.53 -0.66 -15.68
N VAL A 157 1.87 -1.41 -14.61
CA VAL A 157 2.30 -2.81 -14.69
C VAL A 157 1.24 -3.65 -15.40
N ARG A 158 -0.02 -3.53 -14.97
CA ARG A 158 -1.15 -4.21 -15.62
C ARG A 158 -1.23 -3.89 -17.11
N LYS A 159 -1.10 -2.60 -17.47
CA LYS A 159 -1.20 -2.15 -18.87
C LYS A 159 -0.04 -2.66 -19.72
N LEU A 160 1.19 -2.61 -19.21
CA LEU A 160 2.38 -3.11 -19.89
C LEU A 160 2.31 -4.62 -20.15
N LEU A 161 1.64 -5.36 -19.26
CA LEU A 161 1.40 -6.80 -19.42
C LEU A 161 0.16 -7.14 -20.26
N GLY A 162 -0.57 -6.14 -20.78
CA GLY A 162 -1.79 -6.36 -21.55
C GLY A 162 -2.95 -6.97 -20.73
N ILE A 163 -2.89 -6.92 -19.41
CA ILE A 163 -3.92 -7.49 -18.54
C ILE A 163 -5.14 -6.56 -18.52
N GLY A 164 -6.30 -7.09 -18.89
CA GLY A 164 -7.57 -6.36 -18.87
C GLY A 164 -7.99 -5.96 -17.44
N PHE A 165 -8.88 -4.98 -17.37
CA PHE A 165 -9.54 -4.56 -16.12
C PHE A 165 -11.04 -4.46 -16.38
N PRO A 166 -11.71 -5.60 -16.62
CA PRO A 166 -13.13 -5.62 -16.91
C PRO A 166 -13.93 -5.13 -15.72
N GLY A 167 -14.97 -4.36 -15.95
CA GLY A 167 -15.84 -3.80 -14.94
C GLY A 167 -16.78 -2.76 -15.52
N GLU A 168 -17.72 -2.29 -14.73
CA GLU A 168 -18.60 -1.18 -15.10
C GLU A 168 -17.97 0.15 -14.65
N PRO A 169 -18.20 1.24 -15.41
CA PRO A 169 -17.81 2.57 -14.97
C PRO A 169 -18.56 2.96 -13.70
N ALA A 170 -17.94 3.81 -12.88
CA ALA A 170 -18.58 4.33 -11.68
C ALA A 170 -19.89 5.06 -12.05
N ARG A 171 -20.98 4.72 -11.36
CA ARG A 171 -22.29 5.37 -11.52
C ARG A 171 -22.56 6.41 -10.44
N THR A 172 -21.70 6.48 -9.43
CA THR A 172 -21.84 7.37 -8.27
C THR A 172 -20.52 8.08 -8.03
N GLU A 173 -20.58 9.38 -7.83
CA GLU A 173 -19.46 10.19 -7.40
C GLU A 173 -19.62 10.51 -5.91
N TRP A 174 -18.54 10.43 -5.16
CA TRP A 174 -18.50 10.79 -3.76
C TRP A 174 -17.57 11.98 -3.60
N LEU A 175 -18.06 13.06 -3.00
CA LEU A 175 -17.27 14.20 -2.62
C LEU A 175 -16.82 14.04 -1.17
N LEU A 176 -15.51 14.02 -0.95
CA LEU A 176 -14.89 14.09 0.37
C LEU A 176 -14.27 15.46 0.52
N ALA A 177 -14.64 16.18 1.55
CA ALA A 177 -14.07 17.49 1.89
C ALA A 177 -13.53 17.45 3.32
N GLU A 178 -12.37 18.07 3.52
CA GLU A 178 -11.83 18.40 4.85
C GLU A 178 -12.16 19.89 5.10
N ALA A 179 -12.74 20.18 6.26
CA ALA A 179 -13.10 21.53 6.70
C ALA A 179 -12.38 21.89 8.01
#